data_c713234031337c9c9e3c9f994f682eef
#
_entry.id   c713234031337c9c9e3c9f994f682eef
#
_cell.length_a   1.000
_cell.length_b   1.000
_cell.length_c   1.000
_cell.angle_alpha   90.00
_cell.angle_beta   90.00
_cell.angle_gamma   90.00
#
_symmetry.space_group_name_H-M   'P 1'
#
loop_
_entity.id
_entity.type
_entity.pdbx_description
1 polymer ?
#
loop_
_entity_poly.entity_id
_entity_poly.type
_entity_poly.pdbx_seq_one_letter_code
_entity_poly.pdbx_strand_id
1 'polypeptide(L)'
;MLDPKLVIIKVDGGIVSQLYFFAAGKLFEKKGYRVKYDITWFEQEGRGFYSVDKGYNQVYNVNWDIPKIFPNLHIEIASKLEINRYKKFATDSELFLECKPPLYIVGYNYSVNLNIVEICREIRNFFTPLDLLTNDKIKFLGEEIKRNKSCGVHIRRGDLSKEHVAYGKPTDIDYFLRCINIVMLMHKNIKLYFFSDDNKWVKENIVPCIKGIDCVVSDISTPEQGYLDLYFLSLCKIIIGSHGSMGFGAKLLSQEETLFITPKYNSMLFSMHNIMMINFEPKSN
;
A
#
# COMPACT_ATOMS: atom_id res chain seq x y z
N MET A 1 19.09 28.51 -13.44
CA MET A 1 20.18 27.89 -12.66
C MET A 1 19.69 26.55 -12.10
N LEU A 2 20.56 25.56 -11.91
CA LEU A 2 20.20 24.33 -11.19
C LEU A 2 20.23 24.60 -9.69
N ASP A 3 19.24 24.08 -8.94
CA ASP A 3 19.29 24.06 -7.49
C ASP A 3 20.13 22.84 -7.04
N PRO A 4 21.30 23.03 -6.41
CA PRO A 4 22.17 21.92 -6.03
C PRO A 4 21.61 21.10 -4.87
N LYS A 5 20.54 21.55 -4.21
CA LYS A 5 19.87 20.86 -3.10
C LYS A 5 18.56 20.18 -3.51
N LEU A 6 18.20 20.21 -4.79
CA LEU A 6 16.94 19.64 -5.25
C LEU A 6 17.07 18.14 -5.52
N VAL A 7 16.12 17.38 -4.96
CA VAL A 7 15.84 15.97 -5.27
C VAL A 7 14.49 15.93 -5.97
N ILE A 8 14.44 15.34 -7.15
CA ILE A 8 13.18 15.02 -7.82
C ILE A 8 12.98 13.51 -7.74
N ILE A 9 11.81 13.07 -7.29
CA ILE A 9 11.46 11.66 -7.17
C ILE A 9 10.35 11.36 -8.19
N LYS A 10 10.64 10.50 -9.18
CA LYS A 10 9.62 9.99 -10.09
C LYS A 10 8.79 8.96 -9.33
N VAL A 11 7.49 9.24 -9.20
CA VAL A 11 6.54 8.37 -8.51
C VAL A 11 5.71 7.60 -9.52
N ASP A 12 5.51 6.31 -9.26
CA ASP A 12 4.69 5.42 -10.07
C ASP A 12 3.98 4.38 -9.21
N GLY A 13 3.11 3.58 -9.82
CA GLY A 13 2.45 2.45 -9.19
C GLY A 13 1.33 2.80 -8.20
N GLY A 14 0.88 1.78 -7.47
CA GLY A 14 -0.23 1.86 -6.53
C GLY A 14 0.12 2.64 -5.25
N ILE A 15 -0.88 2.80 -4.37
CA ILE A 15 -0.78 3.68 -3.19
C ILE A 15 0.40 3.35 -2.26
N VAL A 16 0.78 2.09 -2.11
CA VAL A 16 1.92 1.72 -1.25
C VAL A 16 3.26 2.10 -1.89
N SER A 17 3.36 2.03 -3.23
CA SER A 17 4.49 2.57 -3.99
C SER A 17 4.62 4.07 -3.76
N GLN A 18 3.52 4.79 -3.92
CA GLN A 18 3.45 6.22 -3.68
C GLN A 18 3.85 6.58 -2.25
N LEU A 19 3.38 5.83 -1.25
CA LEU A 19 3.73 6.01 0.16
C LEU A 19 5.23 5.85 0.38
N TYR A 20 5.85 4.84 -0.23
CA TYR A 20 7.29 4.60 -0.12
C TYR A 20 8.09 5.79 -0.66
N PHE A 21 7.81 6.24 -1.88
CA PHE A 21 8.49 7.39 -2.47
C PHE A 21 8.24 8.68 -1.71
N PHE A 22 7.02 8.85 -1.19
CA PHE A 22 6.70 9.99 -0.34
C PHE A 22 7.52 9.99 0.95
N ALA A 23 7.61 8.84 1.63
CA ALA A 23 8.42 8.69 2.84
C ALA A 23 9.93 8.91 2.55
N ALA A 24 10.43 8.41 1.41
CA ALA A 24 11.80 8.68 0.96
C ALA A 24 12.03 10.19 0.76
N GLY A 25 11.06 10.90 0.16
CA GLY A 25 11.12 12.36 0.03
C GLY A 25 11.20 13.06 1.38
N LYS A 26 10.36 12.66 2.34
CA LYS A 26 10.41 13.20 3.71
C LYS A 26 11.74 12.96 4.40
N LEU A 27 12.39 11.84 4.12
CA LEU A 27 13.74 11.58 4.64
C LEU A 27 14.78 12.54 4.04
N PHE A 28 14.69 12.86 2.75
CA PHE A 28 15.54 13.89 2.13
C PHE A 28 15.26 15.29 2.69
N GLU A 29 13.99 15.64 2.92
CA GLU A 29 13.64 16.91 3.57
C GLU A 29 14.26 17.04 4.97
N LYS A 30 14.26 15.95 5.78
CA LYS A 30 14.93 15.90 7.08
C LYS A 30 16.45 16.13 6.98
N LYS A 31 17.08 15.74 5.87
CA LYS A 31 18.48 16.01 5.60
C LYS A 31 18.75 17.44 5.11
N GLY A 32 17.73 18.29 5.03
CA GLY A 32 17.82 19.68 4.60
C GLY A 32 17.82 19.88 3.08
N TYR A 33 17.33 18.91 2.32
CA TYR A 33 17.18 18.99 0.88
C TYR A 33 15.76 19.43 0.50
N ARG A 34 15.63 20.05 -0.65
CA ARG A 34 14.34 20.36 -1.26
C ARG A 34 13.87 19.17 -2.09
N VAL A 35 12.61 18.76 -1.91
CA VAL A 35 12.04 17.61 -2.62
C VAL A 35 10.89 18.02 -3.50
N LYS A 36 10.85 17.50 -4.71
CA LYS A 36 9.71 17.59 -5.62
C LYS A 36 9.38 16.22 -6.21
N TYR A 37 8.11 16.01 -6.54
CA TYR A 37 7.65 14.76 -7.10
C TYR A 37 7.34 14.92 -8.59
N ASP A 38 7.88 14.01 -9.41
CA ASP A 38 7.47 13.84 -10.80
C ASP A 38 6.33 12.83 -10.85
N ILE A 39 5.14 13.31 -11.17
CA ILE A 39 3.90 12.53 -11.22
C ILE A 39 3.43 12.24 -12.65
N THR A 40 4.29 12.44 -13.65
CA THR A 40 3.93 12.27 -15.07
C THR A 40 3.50 10.85 -15.41
N TRP A 41 3.96 9.85 -14.65
CA TRP A 41 3.51 8.46 -14.82
C TRP A 41 1.99 8.31 -14.70
N PHE A 42 1.36 9.03 -13.77
CA PHE A 42 -0.09 8.94 -13.55
C PHE A 42 -0.92 9.57 -14.68
N GLU A 43 -0.30 10.40 -15.51
CA GLU A 43 -0.94 11.00 -16.68
C GLU A 43 -0.86 10.09 -17.91
N GLN A 44 0.07 9.13 -17.93
CA GLN A 44 0.40 8.27 -19.06
C GLN A 44 0.20 6.79 -18.72
N GLU A 45 1.20 6.14 -18.16
CA GLU A 45 1.22 4.69 -17.91
C GLU A 45 0.21 4.27 -16.84
N GLY A 46 -0.15 5.16 -15.92
CA GLY A 46 -1.16 4.94 -14.88
C GLY A 46 -2.61 4.95 -15.35
N ARG A 47 -2.89 5.11 -16.65
CA ARG A 47 -4.24 5.32 -17.20
C ARG A 47 -4.91 4.06 -17.76
N GLY A 48 -4.70 2.92 -17.16
CA GLY A 48 -5.40 1.69 -17.54
C GLY A 48 -5.06 1.16 -18.93
N PHE A 49 -3.95 1.60 -19.51
CA PHE A 49 -3.51 1.15 -20.81
C PHE A 49 -2.68 -0.11 -20.71
N TYR A 50 -3.13 -1.12 -21.41
CA TYR A 50 -2.39 -2.34 -21.66
C TYR A 50 -1.08 -2.06 -22.37
N SER A 51 0.03 -2.46 -21.78
CA SER A 51 1.24 -2.73 -22.50
C SER A 51 1.54 -4.21 -22.31
N VAL A 52 0.95 -5.04 -23.14
CA VAL A 52 1.21 -6.49 -23.21
C VAL A 52 2.72 -6.75 -23.33
N ASP A 53 3.43 -5.88 -24.06
CA ASP A 53 4.87 -5.99 -24.32
C ASP A 53 5.73 -5.68 -23.07
N LYS A 54 5.20 -5.03 -22.04
CA LYS A 54 5.95 -4.65 -20.83
C LYS A 54 5.56 -5.44 -19.58
N GLY A 55 4.64 -6.39 -19.68
CA GLY A 55 4.21 -7.23 -18.55
C GLY A 55 3.45 -6.48 -17.44
N TYR A 56 2.97 -5.25 -17.68
CA TYR A 56 2.20 -4.46 -16.75
C TYR A 56 0.77 -4.29 -17.26
N ASN A 57 -0.18 -4.80 -16.51
CA ASN A 57 -1.58 -4.60 -16.79
C ASN A 57 -2.20 -3.71 -15.72
N GLN A 58 -2.42 -2.44 -16.05
CA GLN A 58 -3.29 -1.59 -15.26
C GLN A 58 -4.72 -1.82 -15.70
N VAL A 59 -5.50 -2.55 -14.89
CA VAL A 59 -6.91 -2.87 -15.17
C VAL A 59 -7.81 -1.66 -14.89
N TYR A 60 -7.34 -0.70 -14.11
CA TYR A 60 -8.03 0.53 -13.72
C TYR A 60 -7.03 1.69 -13.64
N ASN A 61 -7.57 2.91 -13.65
CA ASN A 61 -6.74 4.10 -13.51
C ASN A 61 -6.10 4.17 -12.12
N VAL A 62 -4.81 4.43 -12.09
CA VAL A 62 -4.08 4.73 -10.85
C VAL A 62 -3.84 6.24 -10.79
N ASN A 63 -4.25 6.85 -9.70
CA ASN A 63 -4.11 8.28 -9.47
C ASN A 63 -2.97 8.58 -8.50
N TRP A 64 -2.46 9.82 -8.53
CA TRP A 64 -1.62 10.35 -7.48
C TRP A 64 -2.47 10.68 -6.26
N ASP A 65 -2.45 9.80 -5.24
CA ASP A 65 -3.38 9.85 -4.12
C ASP A 65 -2.76 10.37 -2.82
N ILE A 66 -1.45 10.60 -2.76
CA ILE A 66 -0.77 11.12 -1.56
C ILE A 66 -1.39 12.42 -1.03
N PRO A 67 -1.75 13.41 -1.85
CA PRO A 67 -2.41 14.62 -1.34
C PRO A 67 -3.79 14.37 -0.73
N LYS A 68 -4.48 13.30 -1.16
CA LYS A 68 -5.79 12.93 -0.61
C LYS A 68 -5.68 12.31 0.78
N ILE A 69 -4.58 11.60 1.06
CA ILE A 69 -4.38 10.89 2.32
C ILE A 69 -3.56 11.67 3.34
N PHE A 70 -2.75 12.63 2.87
CA PHE A 70 -1.96 13.54 3.71
C PHE A 70 -2.23 15.01 3.36
N PRO A 71 -3.48 15.49 3.48
CA PRO A 71 -3.85 16.83 2.99
C PRO A 71 -3.14 17.97 3.73
N ASN A 72 -2.64 17.71 4.93
CA ASN A 72 -1.97 18.71 5.76
C ASN A 72 -0.44 18.70 5.60
N LEU A 73 0.12 17.83 4.76
CA LEU A 73 1.56 17.79 4.51
C LEU A 73 1.89 18.56 3.24
N HIS A 74 2.99 19.32 3.28
CA HIS A 74 3.48 20.04 2.12
C HIS A 74 4.03 19.08 1.07
N ILE A 75 3.58 19.27 -0.19
CA ILE A 75 3.97 18.44 -1.34
C ILE A 75 4.21 19.37 -2.53
N GLU A 76 5.45 19.37 -3.04
CA GLU A 76 5.80 20.12 -4.26
C GLU A 76 5.87 19.18 -5.46
N ILE A 77 5.20 19.58 -6.56
CA ILE A 77 5.26 18.86 -7.84
C ILE A 77 6.33 19.49 -8.73
N ALA A 78 7.13 18.64 -9.37
CA ALA A 78 8.14 19.09 -10.31
C ALA A 78 7.50 19.53 -11.62
N SER A 79 7.88 20.70 -12.12
CA SER A 79 7.48 21.18 -13.44
C SER A 79 8.16 20.37 -14.55
N LYS A 80 7.54 20.32 -15.75
CA LYS A 80 8.13 19.67 -16.93
C LYS A 80 9.53 20.20 -17.25
N LEU A 81 9.79 21.48 -16.99
CA LEU A 81 11.09 22.10 -17.20
C LEU A 81 12.13 21.57 -16.20
N GLU A 82 11.77 21.46 -14.94
CA GLU A 82 12.64 20.86 -13.89
C GLU A 82 12.93 19.41 -14.22
N ILE A 83 11.91 18.60 -14.51
CA ILE A 83 12.06 17.20 -14.90
C ILE A 83 13.08 17.06 -16.04
N ASN A 84 12.92 17.81 -17.13
CA ASN A 84 13.83 17.76 -18.27
C ASN A 84 15.28 18.16 -17.92
N ARG A 85 15.44 19.13 -17.02
CA ARG A 85 16.77 19.58 -16.57
C ARG A 85 17.46 18.59 -15.65
N TYR A 86 16.68 17.86 -14.83
CA TYR A 86 17.21 16.97 -13.81
C TYR A 86 17.35 15.51 -14.27
N LYS A 87 16.71 15.10 -15.37
CA LYS A 87 16.86 13.73 -15.93
C LYS A 87 18.31 13.27 -16.13
N LYS A 88 19.25 14.18 -16.37
CA LYS A 88 20.69 13.86 -16.46
C LYS A 88 21.32 13.40 -15.14
N PHE A 89 20.67 13.61 -14.00
CA PHE A 89 21.06 13.14 -12.69
C PHE A 89 20.26 11.91 -12.25
N ALA A 90 19.71 11.18 -13.23
CA ALA A 90 18.89 10.01 -12.96
C ALA A 90 19.72 8.93 -12.23
N THR A 91 19.12 8.35 -11.21
CA THR A 91 19.64 7.19 -10.49
C THR A 91 18.52 6.22 -10.16
N ASP A 92 18.77 4.95 -10.37
CA ASP A 92 17.94 3.80 -9.98
C ASP A 92 18.66 2.95 -8.90
N SER A 93 19.71 3.50 -8.31
CA SER A 93 20.50 2.82 -7.29
C SER A 93 19.65 2.46 -6.06
N GLU A 94 19.78 1.25 -5.55
CA GLU A 94 19.20 0.84 -4.25
C GLU A 94 19.71 1.71 -3.09
N LEU A 95 20.87 2.34 -3.27
CA LEU A 95 21.49 3.26 -2.31
C LEU A 95 21.13 4.72 -2.55
N PHE A 96 20.04 5.03 -3.27
CA PHE A 96 19.69 6.40 -3.62
C PHE A 96 19.58 7.33 -2.38
N LEU A 97 19.19 6.78 -1.23
CA LEU A 97 19.10 7.53 0.03
C LEU A 97 20.46 8.02 0.57
N GLU A 98 21.55 7.45 0.09
CA GLU A 98 22.93 7.83 0.45
C GLU A 98 23.54 8.80 -0.57
N CYS A 99 22.90 8.95 -1.74
CA CYS A 99 23.35 9.84 -2.79
C CYS A 99 23.19 11.32 -2.40
N LYS A 100 24.07 12.16 -2.93
CA LYS A 100 24.01 13.62 -2.72
C LYS A 100 23.31 14.31 -3.89
N PRO A 101 22.41 15.27 -3.63
CA PRO A 101 21.79 16.09 -4.68
C PRO A 101 22.84 16.89 -5.50
N PRO A 102 22.50 17.30 -6.74
CA PRO A 102 21.16 17.18 -7.34
C PRO A 102 20.85 15.77 -7.81
N LEU A 103 19.62 15.29 -7.60
CA LEU A 103 19.18 13.92 -7.92
C LEU A 103 17.86 13.91 -8.70
N TYR A 104 17.73 12.91 -9.56
CA TYR A 104 16.45 12.51 -10.15
C TYR A 104 16.30 10.99 -9.92
N ILE A 105 15.45 10.62 -8.97
CA ILE A 105 15.30 9.21 -8.54
C ILE A 105 14.25 8.54 -9.42
N VAL A 106 14.58 7.39 -10.00
CA VAL A 106 13.72 6.58 -10.86
C VAL A 106 13.78 5.12 -10.46
N GLY A 107 12.73 4.34 -10.81
CA GLY A 107 12.71 2.89 -10.66
C GLY A 107 12.21 2.40 -9.30
N TYR A 108 11.96 1.07 -9.26
CA TYR A 108 11.38 0.35 -8.11
C TYR A 108 12.48 -0.25 -7.23
N ASN A 109 13.18 0.54 -6.47
CA ASN A 109 14.18 0.02 -5.54
C ASN A 109 13.61 -0.02 -4.12
N TYR A 110 12.67 -0.96 -3.90
CA TYR A 110 12.08 -1.21 -2.60
C TYR A 110 12.99 -2.05 -1.71
N SER A 111 14.12 -1.52 -1.28
CA SER A 111 14.78 -2.09 -0.13
C SER A 111 14.05 -1.62 1.14
N VAL A 112 13.75 -2.54 2.06
CA VAL A 112 13.22 -2.14 3.37
C VAL A 112 14.30 -1.37 4.11
N ASN A 113 14.22 -0.05 4.03
CA ASN A 113 15.11 0.83 4.77
C ASN A 113 14.44 1.21 6.09
N LEU A 114 15.11 0.94 7.21
CA LEU A 114 14.59 1.26 8.55
C LEU A 114 14.26 2.75 8.70
N ASN A 115 14.99 3.63 8.03
CA ASN A 115 14.68 5.07 8.04
C ASN A 115 13.34 5.38 7.36
N ILE A 116 12.97 4.65 6.29
CA ILE A 116 11.64 4.77 5.66
C ILE A 116 10.54 4.31 6.63
N VAL A 117 10.78 3.22 7.37
CA VAL A 117 9.84 2.73 8.40
C VAL A 117 9.61 3.79 9.47
N GLU A 118 10.68 4.45 9.94
CA GLU A 118 10.58 5.55 10.90
C GLU A 118 9.78 6.73 10.36
N ILE A 119 10.04 7.14 9.13
CA ILE A 119 9.26 8.21 8.49
C ILE A 119 7.78 7.84 8.41
N CYS A 120 7.45 6.60 8.03
CA CYS A 120 6.05 6.16 7.99
C CYS A 120 5.40 6.24 9.38
N ARG A 121 6.11 5.88 10.45
CA ARG A 121 5.63 6.04 11.84
C ARG A 121 5.37 7.49 12.21
N GLU A 122 6.21 8.42 11.76
CA GLU A 122 6.03 9.85 12.03
C GLU A 122 4.84 10.43 11.28
N ILE A 123 4.69 10.08 10.00
CA ILE A 123 3.60 10.63 9.18
C ILE A 123 2.25 9.95 9.41
N ARG A 124 2.18 8.78 10.07
CA ARG A 124 0.91 8.06 10.31
C ARG A 124 -0.16 8.89 10.99
N ASN A 125 0.23 9.80 11.88
CA ASN A 125 -0.71 10.67 12.60
C ASN A 125 -1.37 11.71 11.68
N PHE A 126 -0.79 11.96 10.50
CA PHE A 126 -1.33 12.83 9.47
C PHE A 126 -2.14 12.07 8.42
N PHE A 127 -2.18 10.73 8.53
CA PHE A 127 -2.92 9.86 7.60
C PHE A 127 -4.43 10.01 7.82
N THR A 128 -5.02 10.97 7.12
CA THR A 128 -6.43 11.33 7.25
C THR A 128 -7.01 11.57 5.85
N PRO A 129 -7.59 10.54 5.21
CA PRO A 129 -8.22 10.70 3.90
C PRO A 129 -9.24 11.82 3.89
N LEU A 130 -9.21 12.67 2.86
CA LEU A 130 -10.16 13.78 2.69
C LEU A 130 -11.62 13.31 2.67
N ASP A 131 -11.85 12.11 2.18
CA ASP A 131 -13.18 11.47 2.12
C ASP A 131 -13.86 11.35 3.50
N LEU A 132 -13.08 11.31 4.60
CA LEU A 132 -13.62 11.33 5.96
C LEU A 132 -14.39 12.62 6.29
N LEU A 133 -14.11 13.71 5.58
CA LEU A 133 -14.78 15.00 5.78
C LEU A 133 -16.10 15.09 5.01
N THR A 134 -16.26 14.30 3.96
CA THR A 134 -17.35 14.43 2.99
C THR A 134 -18.25 13.21 2.90
N ASN A 135 -17.86 12.07 3.49
CA ASN A 135 -18.61 10.82 3.39
C ASN A 135 -18.78 10.16 4.77
N ASP A 136 -20.00 10.25 5.30
CA ASP A 136 -20.35 9.70 6.61
C ASP A 136 -20.18 8.17 6.69
N LYS A 137 -20.37 7.44 5.59
CA LYS A 137 -20.16 5.97 5.59
C LYS A 137 -18.70 5.62 5.82
N ILE A 138 -17.76 6.36 5.19
CA ILE A 138 -16.33 6.17 5.38
C ILE A 138 -15.95 6.47 6.83
N LYS A 139 -16.43 7.58 7.36
CA LYS A 139 -16.22 7.97 8.76
C LYS A 139 -16.77 6.91 9.71
N PHE A 140 -18.01 6.48 9.51
CA PHE A 140 -18.66 5.47 10.36
C PHE A 140 -17.90 4.14 10.38
N LEU A 141 -17.49 3.62 9.20
CA LEU A 141 -16.71 2.39 9.13
C LEU A 141 -15.37 2.53 9.86
N GLY A 142 -14.66 3.65 9.69
CA GLY A 142 -13.40 3.89 10.39
C GLY A 142 -13.56 3.92 11.91
N GLU A 143 -14.61 4.54 12.43
CA GLU A 143 -14.92 4.55 13.86
C GLU A 143 -15.37 3.18 14.36
N GLU A 144 -16.11 2.42 13.56
CA GLU A 144 -16.51 1.06 13.89
C GLU A 144 -15.30 0.13 14.04
N ILE A 145 -14.36 0.18 13.07
CA ILE A 145 -13.11 -0.60 13.11
C ILE A 145 -12.31 -0.30 14.37
N LYS A 146 -12.18 0.99 14.74
CA LYS A 146 -11.43 1.42 15.94
C LYS A 146 -12.06 0.93 17.24
N ARG A 147 -13.40 0.91 17.30
CA ARG A 147 -14.14 0.47 18.51
C ARG A 147 -14.13 -1.03 18.72
N ASN A 148 -14.01 -1.80 17.67
CA ASN A 148 -14.03 -3.25 17.74
C ASN A 148 -12.61 -3.84 17.91
N LYS A 149 -12.56 -5.10 18.37
CA LYS A 149 -11.39 -5.94 18.20
C LYS A 149 -11.37 -6.41 16.74
N SER A 150 -10.69 -5.65 15.91
CA SER A 150 -10.80 -5.73 14.46
C SER A 150 -9.66 -6.53 13.81
N CYS A 151 -10.00 -7.36 12.83
CA CYS A 151 -9.06 -7.97 11.91
C CYS A 151 -9.41 -7.56 10.48
N GLY A 152 -8.53 -6.83 9.82
CA GLY A 152 -8.64 -6.48 8.42
C GLY A 152 -8.04 -7.59 7.54
N VAL A 153 -8.79 -8.06 6.57
CA VAL A 153 -8.36 -9.09 5.62
C VAL A 153 -8.30 -8.47 4.23
N HIS A 154 -7.10 -8.28 3.70
CA HIS A 154 -6.89 -7.76 2.35
C HIS A 154 -6.76 -8.90 1.34
N ILE A 155 -7.61 -8.89 0.32
CA ILE A 155 -7.67 -9.94 -0.70
C ILE A 155 -7.55 -9.32 -2.09
N ARG A 156 -6.36 -9.44 -2.70
CA ARG A 156 -6.10 -8.98 -4.07
C ARG A 156 -6.34 -10.11 -5.05
N ARG A 157 -7.26 -9.91 -5.99
CA ARG A 157 -7.63 -10.88 -7.02
C ARG A 157 -7.76 -10.26 -8.41
N GLY A 158 -8.30 -9.06 -8.50
CA GLY A 158 -8.77 -8.43 -9.74
C GLY A 158 -7.83 -8.58 -10.94
N ASP A 159 -6.68 -7.95 -10.88
CA ASP A 159 -5.64 -8.07 -11.91
C ASP A 159 -4.97 -9.45 -11.92
N LEU A 160 -4.77 -10.07 -10.74
CA LEU A 160 -4.09 -11.36 -10.62
C LEU A 160 -4.93 -12.55 -11.13
N SER A 161 -6.26 -12.43 -11.15
CA SER A 161 -7.16 -13.51 -11.59
C SER A 161 -7.40 -13.51 -13.10
N LYS A 162 -7.17 -12.38 -13.78
CA LYS A 162 -7.52 -12.19 -15.18
C LYS A 162 -6.37 -12.45 -16.13
N GLU A 163 -5.13 -12.39 -15.67
CA GLU A 163 -3.96 -12.42 -16.54
C GLU A 163 -2.72 -13.04 -15.88
N HIS A 164 -1.81 -13.51 -16.72
CA HIS A 164 -0.45 -13.88 -16.31
C HIS A 164 0.35 -12.62 -16.02
N VAL A 165 0.16 -12.06 -14.83
CA VAL A 165 0.90 -10.86 -14.40
C VAL A 165 2.24 -11.29 -13.83
N ALA A 166 3.23 -10.43 -13.96
CA ALA A 166 4.58 -10.62 -13.42
C ALA A 166 4.60 -10.88 -11.88
N TYR A 167 3.50 -10.61 -11.19
CA TYR A 167 3.36 -10.78 -9.74
C TYR A 167 2.78 -12.13 -9.30
N GLY A 168 2.45 -13.03 -10.23
CA GLY A 168 1.93 -14.36 -9.92
C GLY A 168 0.42 -14.46 -9.79
N LYS A 169 -0.05 -15.60 -9.27
CA LYS A 169 -1.47 -15.92 -9.10
C LYS A 169 -2.04 -15.29 -7.82
N PRO A 170 -3.38 -15.12 -7.72
CA PRO A 170 -4.03 -14.74 -6.47
C PRO A 170 -3.66 -15.70 -5.32
N THR A 171 -3.57 -15.16 -4.12
CA THR A 171 -3.41 -15.97 -2.91
C THR A 171 -4.59 -16.91 -2.75
N ASP A 172 -4.33 -18.19 -2.44
CA ASP A 172 -5.31 -19.24 -2.33
C ASP A 172 -6.26 -19.02 -1.13
N ILE A 173 -7.48 -19.53 -1.24
CA ILE A 173 -8.49 -19.48 -0.19
C ILE A 173 -8.02 -20.20 1.09
N ASP A 174 -7.32 -21.31 0.99
CA ASP A 174 -6.82 -22.10 2.13
C ASP A 174 -5.89 -21.25 3.02
N TYR A 175 -5.10 -20.34 2.42
CA TYR A 175 -4.28 -19.40 3.20
C TYR A 175 -5.15 -18.51 4.08
N PHE A 176 -6.16 -17.86 3.50
CA PHE A 176 -7.03 -16.95 4.26
C PHE A 176 -7.78 -17.67 5.37
N LEU A 177 -8.33 -18.85 5.08
CA LEU A 177 -9.05 -19.64 6.08
C LEU A 177 -8.15 -20.09 7.23
N ARG A 178 -6.89 -20.48 6.96
CA ARG A 178 -5.90 -20.79 8.00
C ARG A 178 -5.57 -19.58 8.83
N CYS A 179 -5.30 -18.40 8.21
CA CYS A 179 -5.01 -17.18 8.92
C CYS A 179 -6.19 -16.75 9.82
N ILE A 180 -7.41 -16.79 9.29
CA ILE A 180 -8.63 -16.47 10.04
C ILE A 180 -8.78 -17.41 11.24
N ASN A 181 -8.60 -18.72 11.06
CA ASN A 181 -8.66 -19.70 12.15
C ASN A 181 -7.62 -19.43 13.23
N ILE A 182 -6.38 -19.11 12.88
CA ILE A 182 -5.34 -18.72 13.84
C ILE A 182 -5.79 -17.50 14.65
N VAL A 183 -6.28 -16.47 13.97
CA VAL A 183 -6.76 -15.24 14.61
C VAL A 183 -7.93 -15.51 15.56
N MET A 184 -8.86 -16.38 15.18
CA MET A 184 -9.99 -16.78 16.03
C MET A 184 -9.55 -17.54 17.28
N LEU A 185 -8.56 -18.42 17.16
CA LEU A 185 -7.98 -19.13 18.31
C LEU A 185 -7.27 -18.18 19.28
N MET A 186 -6.61 -17.16 18.76
CA MET A 186 -5.91 -16.15 19.56
C MET A 186 -6.86 -15.14 20.21
N HIS A 187 -8.01 -14.87 19.59
CA HIS A 187 -8.85 -13.74 19.94
C HIS A 187 -10.35 -14.10 19.90
N LYS A 188 -10.96 -14.19 21.07
CA LYS A 188 -12.44 -14.29 21.17
C LYS A 188 -13.09 -12.94 20.76
N ASN A 189 -14.27 -13.04 20.14
CA ASN A 189 -15.09 -11.88 19.74
C ASN A 189 -14.39 -10.91 18.78
N ILE A 190 -13.56 -11.44 17.87
CA ILE A 190 -12.96 -10.63 16.81
C ILE A 190 -13.98 -10.40 15.70
N LYS A 191 -13.98 -9.17 15.16
CA LYS A 191 -14.77 -8.82 13.98
C LYS A 191 -13.87 -8.73 12.76
N LEU A 192 -14.27 -9.40 11.67
CA LEU A 192 -13.51 -9.41 10.42
C LEU A 192 -14.01 -8.32 9.47
N TYR A 193 -13.08 -7.62 8.84
CA TYR A 193 -13.34 -6.62 7.82
C TYR A 193 -12.59 -7.01 6.55
N PHE A 194 -13.32 -7.34 5.49
CA PHE A 194 -12.73 -7.72 4.20
C PHE A 194 -12.63 -6.52 3.28
N PHE A 195 -11.46 -6.34 2.69
CA PHE A 195 -11.12 -5.34 1.69
C PHE A 195 -10.59 -6.05 0.45
N SER A 196 -11.27 -5.91 -0.67
CA SER A 196 -10.94 -6.67 -1.88
C SER A 196 -11.36 -5.92 -3.15
N ASP A 197 -10.59 -6.10 -4.20
CA ASP A 197 -10.95 -5.72 -5.57
C ASP A 197 -11.90 -6.74 -6.25
N ASP A 198 -12.31 -7.82 -5.52
CA ASP A 198 -13.29 -8.82 -5.94
C ASP A 198 -14.22 -9.21 -4.77
N ASN A 199 -15.03 -8.26 -4.33
CA ASN A 199 -15.97 -8.45 -3.21
C ASN A 199 -17.00 -9.57 -3.46
N LYS A 200 -17.34 -9.82 -4.73
CA LYS A 200 -18.25 -10.92 -5.08
C LYS A 200 -17.61 -12.27 -4.72
N TRP A 201 -16.37 -12.47 -5.12
CA TRP A 201 -15.65 -13.70 -4.80
C TRP A 201 -15.51 -13.92 -3.28
N VAL A 202 -15.23 -12.87 -2.51
CA VAL A 202 -15.17 -12.94 -1.04
C VAL A 202 -16.48 -13.42 -0.45
N LYS A 203 -17.61 -12.84 -0.87
CA LYS A 203 -18.96 -13.20 -0.41
C LYS A 203 -19.35 -14.63 -0.77
N GLU A 204 -18.93 -15.12 -1.93
CA GLU A 204 -19.28 -16.45 -2.43
C GLU A 204 -18.36 -17.56 -1.90
N ASN A 205 -17.09 -17.26 -1.61
CA ASN A 205 -16.09 -18.29 -1.32
C ASN A 205 -15.56 -18.25 0.13
N ILE A 206 -15.38 -17.09 0.74
CA ILE A 206 -14.82 -16.99 2.11
C ILE A 206 -15.91 -16.90 3.15
N VAL A 207 -16.86 -16.01 2.99
CA VAL A 207 -17.92 -15.78 4.00
C VAL A 207 -18.67 -17.06 4.36
N PRO A 208 -19.04 -17.95 3.42
CA PRO A 208 -19.72 -19.19 3.77
C PRO A 208 -18.88 -20.16 4.62
N CYS A 209 -17.56 -20.05 4.57
CA CYS A 209 -16.62 -20.91 5.30
C CYS A 209 -16.36 -20.46 6.75
N ILE A 210 -16.75 -19.23 7.11
CA ILE A 210 -16.48 -18.61 8.42
C ILE A 210 -17.76 -18.40 9.24
N LYS A 211 -18.64 -19.40 9.26
CA LYS A 211 -19.94 -19.34 9.96
C LYS A 211 -19.79 -18.98 11.43
N GLY A 212 -20.67 -18.10 11.92
CA GLY A 212 -20.71 -17.70 13.33
C GLY A 212 -19.70 -16.60 13.70
N ILE A 213 -18.99 -16.02 12.74
CA ILE A 213 -18.09 -14.90 12.94
C ILE A 213 -18.75 -13.62 12.42
N ASP A 214 -18.70 -12.56 13.24
CA ASP A 214 -19.13 -11.24 12.78
C ASP A 214 -18.16 -10.72 11.72
N CYS A 215 -18.67 -10.43 10.52
CA CYS A 215 -17.85 -9.96 9.42
C CYS A 215 -18.54 -8.92 8.55
N VAL A 216 -17.75 -8.03 7.97
CA VAL A 216 -18.16 -7.01 7.01
C VAL A 216 -17.31 -7.16 5.76
N VAL A 217 -17.95 -7.25 4.59
CA VAL A 217 -17.25 -7.10 3.30
C VAL A 217 -17.46 -5.66 2.85
N SER A 218 -16.38 -4.88 2.86
CA SER A 218 -16.43 -3.46 2.52
C SER A 218 -16.75 -3.26 1.04
N ASP A 219 -17.74 -2.42 0.76
CA ASP A 219 -18.11 -1.96 -0.59
C ASP A 219 -17.97 -0.45 -0.75
N ILE A 220 -17.20 0.18 0.16
CA ILE A 220 -17.07 1.63 0.24
C ILE A 220 -16.04 2.16 -0.76
N SER A 221 -14.94 1.43 -0.97
CA SER A 221 -13.88 1.80 -1.91
C SER A 221 -14.15 1.26 -3.32
N THR A 222 -13.78 2.04 -4.32
CA THR A 222 -13.65 1.55 -5.71
C THR A 222 -12.19 1.10 -5.96
N PRO A 223 -11.91 0.37 -7.05
CA PRO A 223 -10.55 -0.02 -7.40
C PRO A 223 -9.56 1.16 -7.50
N GLU A 224 -10.05 2.35 -7.88
CA GLU A 224 -9.26 3.58 -7.95
C GLU A 224 -9.05 4.25 -6.57
N GLN A 225 -9.74 3.79 -5.52
CA GLN A 225 -9.68 4.33 -4.17
C GLN A 225 -8.95 3.40 -3.19
N GLY A 226 -7.98 2.64 -3.65
CA GLY A 226 -7.20 1.71 -2.81
C GLY A 226 -6.58 2.36 -1.56
N TYR A 227 -6.44 3.69 -1.53
CA TYR A 227 -6.02 4.42 -0.35
C TYR A 227 -7.02 4.36 0.81
N LEU A 228 -8.32 4.14 0.55
CA LEU A 228 -9.32 3.92 1.60
C LEU A 228 -9.15 2.54 2.23
N ASP A 229 -8.89 1.51 1.43
CA ASP A 229 -8.58 0.17 1.97
C ASP A 229 -7.31 0.20 2.82
N LEU A 230 -6.27 0.92 2.35
CA LEU A 230 -5.05 1.14 3.11
C LEU A 230 -5.35 1.81 4.47
N TYR A 231 -6.20 2.84 4.48
CA TYR A 231 -6.62 3.54 5.69
C TYR A 231 -7.34 2.60 6.65
N PHE A 232 -8.39 1.91 6.20
CA PHE A 232 -9.16 1.00 7.06
C PHE A 232 -8.32 -0.15 7.61
N LEU A 233 -7.46 -0.74 6.78
CA LEU A 233 -6.53 -1.77 7.21
C LEU A 233 -5.57 -1.27 8.30
N SER A 234 -5.07 -0.03 8.18
CA SER A 234 -4.15 0.56 9.15
C SER A 234 -4.81 0.80 10.53
N LEU A 235 -6.14 0.89 10.59
CA LEU A 235 -6.90 1.02 11.83
C LEU A 235 -7.13 -0.31 12.56
N CYS A 236 -6.96 -1.45 11.87
CA CYS A 236 -7.22 -2.76 12.42
C CYS A 236 -6.14 -3.18 13.44
N LYS A 237 -6.54 -3.98 14.44
CA LYS A 237 -5.61 -4.55 15.43
C LYS A 237 -4.80 -5.71 14.85
N ILE A 238 -5.37 -6.41 13.88
CA ILE A 238 -4.72 -7.49 13.15
C ILE A 238 -4.95 -7.25 11.66
N ILE A 239 -3.94 -7.50 10.84
CA ILE A 239 -4.00 -7.41 9.39
C ILE A 239 -3.62 -8.77 8.82
N ILE A 240 -4.47 -9.35 7.97
CA ILE A 240 -4.14 -10.50 7.13
C ILE A 240 -3.97 -9.97 5.71
N GLY A 241 -2.75 -10.03 5.20
CA GLY A 241 -2.43 -9.59 3.84
C GLY A 241 -2.43 -10.75 2.84
N SER A 242 -2.80 -10.46 1.61
CA SER A 242 -2.55 -11.33 0.45
C SER A 242 -1.18 -11.05 -0.16
N HIS A 243 -0.89 -11.66 -1.30
CA HIS A 243 0.24 -11.29 -2.14
C HIS A 243 0.14 -9.81 -2.56
N GLY A 244 1.25 -9.10 -2.46
CA GLY A 244 1.35 -7.67 -2.78
C GLY A 244 1.67 -6.80 -1.56
N SER A 245 1.79 -5.50 -1.80
CA SER A 245 2.32 -4.55 -0.83
C SER A 245 1.27 -3.91 0.10
N MET A 246 -0.03 -4.07 -0.16
CA MET A 246 -1.08 -3.36 0.58
C MET A 246 -1.05 -3.65 2.09
N GLY A 247 -1.00 -4.92 2.48
CA GLY A 247 -0.91 -5.30 3.89
C GLY A 247 0.35 -4.76 4.58
N PHE A 248 1.47 -4.74 3.85
CA PHE A 248 2.72 -4.13 4.32
C PHE A 248 2.57 -2.62 4.53
N GLY A 249 2.03 -1.89 3.55
CA GLY A 249 1.78 -0.45 3.67
C GLY A 249 0.85 -0.13 4.83
N ALA A 250 -0.20 -0.93 5.03
CA ALA A 250 -1.10 -0.78 6.17
C ALA A 250 -0.37 -1.01 7.50
N LYS A 251 0.52 -2.01 7.58
CA LYS A 251 1.36 -2.24 8.78
C LYS A 251 2.29 -1.07 9.06
N LEU A 252 2.88 -0.44 8.03
CA LEU A 252 3.74 0.75 8.18
C LEU A 252 3.00 1.92 8.84
N LEU A 253 1.72 2.08 8.51
CA LEU A 253 0.88 3.19 9.00
C LEU A 253 0.04 2.83 10.23
N SER A 254 0.06 1.57 10.68
CA SER A 254 -0.67 1.10 11.85
C SER A 254 0.07 1.39 13.17
N GLN A 255 -0.57 1.08 14.29
CA GLN A 255 0.08 1.08 15.60
C GLN A 255 1.14 -0.03 15.67
N GLU A 256 2.14 0.13 16.54
CA GLU A 256 3.26 -0.83 16.63
C GLU A 256 2.83 -2.24 17.03
N GLU A 257 1.86 -2.34 17.93
CA GLU A 257 1.30 -3.60 18.42
C GLU A 257 0.42 -4.33 17.41
N THR A 258 0.04 -3.70 16.29
CA THR A 258 -0.75 -4.36 15.23
C THR A 258 -0.04 -5.59 14.71
N LEU A 259 -0.69 -6.75 14.79
CA LEU A 259 -0.17 -8.00 14.21
C LEU A 259 -0.40 -8.00 12.70
N PHE A 260 0.64 -8.27 11.91
CA PHE A 260 0.54 -8.47 10.47
C PHE A 260 0.84 -9.92 10.11
N ILE A 261 -0.13 -10.60 9.51
CA ILE A 261 -0.02 -11.97 8.99
C ILE A 261 0.10 -11.91 7.48
N THR A 262 1.15 -12.52 6.94
CA THR A 262 1.48 -12.44 5.51
C THR A 262 2.03 -13.78 4.99
N PRO A 263 1.89 -14.08 3.69
CA PRO A 263 2.57 -15.22 3.09
C PRO A 263 4.10 -15.09 3.19
N LYS A 264 4.81 -16.21 3.38
CA LYS A 264 6.28 -16.26 3.66
C LYS A 264 7.16 -15.71 2.53
N TYR A 265 6.69 -15.67 1.31
CA TYR A 265 7.48 -15.17 0.17
C TYR A 265 7.71 -13.65 0.18
N ASN A 266 7.17 -12.94 1.16
CA ASN A 266 7.33 -11.51 1.28
C ASN A 266 8.61 -11.18 2.07
N SER A 267 9.79 -11.29 1.40
CA SER A 267 11.11 -11.14 2.02
C SER A 267 11.42 -9.75 2.60
N MET A 268 10.61 -8.74 2.25
CA MET A 268 10.80 -7.35 2.70
C MET A 268 10.54 -7.12 4.20
N LEU A 269 10.09 -8.12 4.95
CA LEU A 269 9.44 -7.94 6.24
C LEU A 269 10.30 -8.33 7.45
N PHE A 270 11.51 -8.86 7.24
CA PHE A 270 12.33 -9.43 8.32
C PHE A 270 12.80 -8.43 9.39
N SER A 271 12.68 -7.12 9.13
CA SER A 271 13.12 -6.07 10.04
C SER A 271 12.01 -5.41 10.87
N MET A 272 10.76 -5.89 10.76
CA MET A 272 9.62 -5.30 11.45
C MET A 272 9.14 -6.19 12.60
N HIS A 273 8.65 -5.58 13.69
CA HIS A 273 8.04 -6.29 14.82
C HIS A 273 6.58 -6.70 14.55
N ASN A 274 6.11 -7.74 15.25
CA ASN A 274 4.74 -8.25 15.17
C ASN A 274 4.32 -8.68 13.76
N ILE A 275 5.19 -9.46 13.10
CA ILE A 275 4.90 -10.08 11.81
C ILE A 275 4.87 -11.59 11.99
N MET A 276 3.80 -12.20 11.50
CA MET A 276 3.66 -13.64 11.38
C MET A 276 3.69 -14.05 9.91
N MET A 277 4.69 -14.82 9.50
CA MET A 277 4.79 -15.36 8.15
C MET A 277 4.24 -16.77 8.12
N ILE A 278 3.29 -17.03 7.25
CA ILE A 278 2.71 -18.34 7.06
C ILE A 278 3.24 -18.96 5.78
N ASN A 279 3.84 -20.14 5.90
CA ASN A 279 4.22 -20.93 4.75
C ASN A 279 2.96 -21.31 3.97
N PHE A 280 2.95 -20.92 2.73
CA PHE A 280 1.95 -21.30 1.78
C PHE A 280 2.66 -21.84 0.54
N GLU A 281 2.57 -23.13 0.32
CA GLU A 281 2.95 -23.74 -0.94
C GLU A 281 1.70 -23.77 -1.81
N PRO A 282 1.68 -23.02 -2.94
CA PRO A 282 0.58 -23.14 -3.87
C PRO A 282 0.50 -24.61 -4.30
N LYS A 283 -0.70 -25.21 -4.22
CA LYS A 283 -0.92 -26.56 -4.75
C LYS A 283 -0.45 -26.55 -6.18
N SER A 284 0.56 -27.38 -6.49
CA SER A 284 0.94 -27.70 -7.88
C SER A 284 -0.29 -28.33 -8.54
N ASN A 285 -0.82 -27.66 -9.56
CA ASN A 285 -1.82 -28.23 -10.44
C ASN A 285 -1.16 -29.27 -11.34
#